data_8c89a324e7d59b1cc9fb788a4ec460fb
#
_entry.id   8c89a324e7d59b1cc9fb788a4ec460fb
#
_cell.length_a   1.000
_cell.length_b   1.000
_cell.length_c   1.000
_cell.angle_alpha   90.00
_cell.angle_beta   90.00
_cell.angle_gamma   90.00
#
_symmetry.space_group_name_H-M   'P 1'
#
loop_
_entity.id
_entity.type
_entity.pdbx_description
1 polymer ?
#
loop_
_entity_poly.entity_id
_entity_poly.type
_entity_poly.pdbx_seq_one_letter_code
_entity_poly.pdbx_strand_id
1 'polypeptide(L)'
;MSGAGIPDITLDGAQDLKLAIVASRWHDTVCEALLAGARRTAEAAGVRQITVERVAGAVELPVVAQELTKTHDAVVALGVVIRGGTPHFEYVCDALTAGLLRVSLDAGVPVGNGVLTTNTEAEALDRAGLPDSAEDKGEQAASAALDTALTLRRLRSA
;
A
#
# COMPACT_ATOMS: atom_id res chain seq x y z
N MET A 1 -0.98 12.25 -3.02
CA MET A 1 -0.01 12.63 -4.05
C MET A 1 -0.52 12.07 -5.37
N SER A 2 -0.58 12.84 -6.38
CA SER A 2 -1.24 12.47 -7.62
C SER A 2 -0.42 12.92 -8.82
N GLY A 3 -0.16 11.98 -9.73
CA GLY A 3 0.32 12.15 -11.09
C GLY A 3 1.64 12.87 -11.31
N ALA A 4 1.68 14.16 -11.04
CA ALA A 4 2.87 14.97 -11.28
C ALA A 4 3.92 14.85 -10.17
N GLY A 5 5.20 14.81 -10.55
CA GLY A 5 6.31 14.84 -9.59
C GLY A 5 6.61 13.51 -8.91
N ILE A 6 6.23 12.38 -9.51
CA ILE A 6 6.61 11.06 -9.02
C ILE A 6 8.13 10.91 -9.10
N PRO A 7 8.82 10.60 -7.99
CA PRO A 7 10.28 10.41 -8.01
C PRO A 7 10.66 9.10 -8.69
N ASP A 8 11.83 9.08 -9.29
CA ASP A 8 12.48 7.83 -9.69
C ASP A 8 13.05 7.17 -8.43
N ILE A 9 12.57 5.94 -8.13
CA ILE A 9 13.00 5.18 -6.95
C ILE A 9 13.83 3.99 -7.41
N THR A 10 15.03 3.87 -6.84
CA THR A 10 15.91 2.71 -7.02
C THR A 10 15.82 1.80 -5.80
N LEU A 11 15.50 0.53 -6.00
CA LEU A 11 15.29 -0.45 -4.94
C LEU A 11 16.46 -1.44 -4.81
N ASP A 12 17.68 -0.98 -5.02
CA ASP A 12 18.88 -1.81 -4.89
C ASP A 12 19.06 -2.27 -3.43
N GLY A 13 19.24 -3.57 -3.25
CA GLY A 13 19.41 -4.16 -1.92
C GLY A 13 18.12 -4.60 -1.24
N ALA A 14 16.99 -4.58 -1.95
CA ALA A 14 15.69 -5.00 -1.40
C ALA A 14 15.52 -6.52 -1.27
N GLN A 15 16.43 -7.33 -1.79
CA GLN A 15 16.30 -8.79 -1.88
C GLN A 15 16.09 -9.46 -0.52
N ASP A 16 16.69 -8.93 0.54
CA ASP A 16 16.62 -9.49 1.88
C ASP A 16 15.51 -8.90 2.75
N LEU A 17 14.75 -7.94 2.22
CA LEU A 17 13.60 -7.40 2.92
C LEU A 17 12.46 -8.42 2.95
N LYS A 18 11.77 -8.46 4.07
CA LYS A 18 10.51 -9.19 4.21
C LYS A 18 9.36 -8.22 4.00
N LEU A 19 8.61 -8.42 2.92
CA LEU A 19 7.48 -7.57 2.56
C LEU A 19 6.16 -8.28 2.86
N ALA A 20 5.25 -7.60 3.53
CA ALA A 20 3.85 -8.01 3.61
C ALA A 20 2.98 -7.08 2.78
N ILE A 21 2.00 -7.64 2.09
CA ILE A 21 0.96 -6.90 1.38
C ILE A 21 -0.37 -7.33 1.96
N VAL A 22 -1.15 -6.39 2.46
CA VAL A 22 -2.52 -6.63 2.92
C VAL A 22 -3.49 -5.88 2.01
N ALA A 23 -4.44 -6.60 1.42
CA ALA A 23 -5.39 -6.03 0.45
C ALA A 23 -6.84 -6.31 0.87
N SER A 24 -7.70 -5.32 0.73
CA SER A 24 -9.13 -5.49 0.97
C SER A 24 -9.81 -6.25 -0.17
N ARG A 25 -11.03 -6.76 0.10
CA ARG A 25 -11.83 -7.51 -0.88
C ARG A 25 -12.92 -6.69 -1.54
N TRP A 26 -13.28 -5.54 -0.99
CA TRP A 26 -14.24 -4.64 -1.61
C TRP A 26 -13.72 -4.11 -2.94
N HIS A 27 -14.58 -4.04 -3.97
CA HIS A 27 -14.21 -3.62 -5.32
C HIS A 27 -13.05 -4.47 -5.88
N ASP A 28 -13.37 -5.71 -6.12
CA ASP A 28 -12.43 -6.79 -6.46
C ASP A 28 -11.49 -6.43 -7.63
N THR A 29 -12.04 -5.92 -8.73
CA THR A 29 -11.26 -5.52 -9.90
C THR A 29 -10.17 -4.50 -9.55
N VAL A 30 -10.49 -3.50 -8.75
CA VAL A 30 -9.54 -2.47 -8.31
C VAL A 30 -8.49 -3.07 -7.36
N CYS A 31 -8.93 -3.82 -6.37
CA CYS A 31 -8.02 -4.38 -5.36
C CYS A 31 -7.08 -5.43 -5.94
N GLU A 32 -7.55 -6.28 -6.85
CA GLU A 32 -6.67 -7.25 -7.54
C GLU A 32 -5.65 -6.54 -8.43
N ALA A 33 -6.03 -5.47 -9.11
CA ALA A 33 -5.09 -4.68 -9.92
C ALA A 33 -4.02 -4.01 -9.07
N LEU A 34 -4.41 -3.40 -7.95
CA LEU A 34 -3.46 -2.82 -6.98
C LEU A 34 -2.50 -3.87 -6.43
N LEU A 35 -3.02 -5.03 -6.05
CA LEU A 35 -2.20 -6.15 -5.56
C LEU A 35 -1.20 -6.63 -6.62
N ALA A 36 -1.64 -6.77 -7.85
CA ALA A 36 -0.77 -7.15 -8.97
C ALA A 36 0.35 -6.13 -9.18
N GLY A 37 0.05 -4.84 -9.12
CA GLY A 37 1.06 -3.76 -9.24
C GLY A 37 2.10 -3.81 -8.13
N ALA A 38 1.65 -3.95 -6.88
CA ALA A 38 2.55 -4.06 -5.73
C ALA A 38 3.45 -5.31 -5.82
N ARG A 39 2.90 -6.45 -6.22
CA ARG A 39 3.68 -7.69 -6.42
C ARG A 39 4.71 -7.55 -7.52
N ARG A 40 4.34 -7.04 -8.69
CA ARG A 40 5.29 -6.81 -9.79
C ARG A 40 6.47 -5.96 -9.34
N THR A 41 6.21 -4.90 -8.58
CA THR A 41 7.25 -4.01 -8.05
C THR A 41 8.20 -4.76 -7.12
N ALA A 42 7.66 -5.50 -6.17
CA ALA A 42 8.47 -6.27 -5.22
C ALA A 42 9.30 -7.37 -5.92
N GLU A 43 8.70 -8.08 -6.86
CA GLU A 43 9.37 -9.13 -7.64
C GLU A 43 10.48 -8.55 -8.52
N ALA A 44 10.22 -7.42 -9.19
CA ALA A 44 11.23 -6.71 -9.99
C ALA A 44 12.41 -6.19 -9.14
N ALA A 45 12.15 -5.82 -7.90
CA ALA A 45 13.19 -5.44 -6.93
C ALA A 45 13.95 -6.64 -6.34
N GLY A 46 13.56 -7.86 -6.69
CA GLY A 46 14.19 -9.09 -6.23
C GLY A 46 13.81 -9.51 -4.81
N VAL A 47 12.75 -8.95 -4.23
CA VAL A 47 12.29 -9.31 -2.89
C VAL A 47 11.91 -10.79 -2.85
N ARG A 48 12.56 -11.55 -1.97
CA ARG A 48 12.42 -13.01 -1.90
C ARG A 48 11.29 -13.48 -0.98
N GLN A 49 10.92 -12.68 0.00
CA GLN A 49 9.91 -13.02 0.99
C GLN A 49 8.74 -12.04 0.88
N ILE A 50 7.68 -12.47 0.24
CA ILE A 50 6.45 -11.70 0.05
C ILE A 50 5.29 -12.47 0.66
N THR A 51 4.67 -11.89 1.69
CA THR A 51 3.44 -12.40 2.31
C THR A 51 2.26 -11.60 1.81
N VAL A 52 1.18 -12.25 1.44
CA VAL A 52 -0.07 -11.60 1.00
C VAL A 52 -1.21 -12.04 1.90
N GLU A 53 -1.89 -11.05 2.49
CA GLU A 53 -3.08 -11.26 3.31
C GLU A 53 -4.28 -10.49 2.74
N ARG A 54 -5.47 -10.98 3.02
CA ARG A 54 -6.71 -10.35 2.55
C ARG A 54 -7.62 -10.05 3.73
N VAL A 55 -8.22 -8.86 3.70
CA VAL A 55 -9.20 -8.41 4.70
C VAL A 55 -10.52 -8.04 4.05
N ALA A 56 -11.59 -7.93 4.83
CA ALA A 56 -12.91 -7.63 4.30
C ALA A 56 -12.96 -6.26 3.61
N GLY A 57 -12.63 -5.21 4.32
CA GLY A 57 -12.67 -3.85 3.81
C GLY A 57 -11.47 -3.00 4.24
N ALA A 58 -11.47 -1.74 3.86
CA ALA A 58 -10.36 -0.84 4.14
C ALA A 58 -10.16 -0.55 5.64
N VAL A 59 -11.24 -0.56 6.41
CA VAL A 59 -11.19 -0.29 7.86
C VAL A 59 -10.43 -1.37 8.63
N GLU A 60 -10.39 -2.60 8.11
CA GLU A 60 -9.68 -3.72 8.73
C GLU A 60 -8.18 -3.71 8.43
N LEU A 61 -7.72 -2.91 7.46
CA LEU A 61 -6.31 -2.84 7.06
C LEU A 61 -5.36 -2.46 8.21
N PRO A 62 -5.64 -1.43 9.02
CA PRO A 62 -4.69 -1.00 10.04
C PRO A 62 -4.35 -2.08 11.08
N VAL A 63 -5.34 -2.81 11.58
CA VAL A 63 -5.08 -3.81 12.63
C VAL A 63 -4.29 -5.01 12.10
N VAL A 64 -4.52 -5.42 10.85
CA VAL A 64 -3.76 -6.50 10.22
C VAL A 64 -2.36 -6.00 9.84
N ALA A 65 -2.24 -4.79 9.33
CA ALA A 65 -0.94 -4.16 9.08
C ALA A 65 -0.10 -4.11 10.37
N GLN A 66 -0.71 -3.73 11.49
CA GLN A 66 -0.04 -3.72 12.79
C GLN A 66 0.53 -5.09 13.16
N GLU A 67 -0.22 -6.16 12.97
CA GLU A 67 0.29 -7.51 13.23
C GLU A 67 1.45 -7.88 12.30
N LEU A 68 1.33 -7.55 11.02
CA LEU A 68 2.36 -7.84 10.02
C LEU A 68 3.68 -7.09 10.27
N THR A 69 3.65 -5.91 10.87
CA THR A 69 4.88 -5.16 11.21
C THR A 69 5.77 -5.89 12.21
N LYS A 70 5.24 -6.84 12.98
CA LYS A 70 6.02 -7.61 13.96
C LYS A 70 7.01 -8.56 13.32
N THR A 71 6.80 -8.95 12.07
CA THR A 71 7.58 -9.98 11.38
C THR A 71 8.09 -9.56 10.01
N HIS A 72 7.77 -8.36 9.55
CA HIS A 72 8.14 -7.85 8.23
C HIS A 72 8.86 -6.51 8.32
N ASP A 73 9.70 -6.22 7.34
CA ASP A 73 10.47 -4.97 7.25
C ASP A 73 9.68 -3.84 6.60
N ALA A 74 8.67 -4.18 5.84
CA ALA A 74 7.74 -3.25 5.20
C ALA A 74 6.37 -3.89 5.05
N VAL A 75 5.33 -3.08 5.12
CA VAL A 75 3.94 -3.48 4.86
C VAL A 75 3.36 -2.55 3.79
N VAL A 76 2.59 -3.10 2.88
CA VAL A 76 1.80 -2.35 1.90
C VAL A 76 0.33 -2.62 2.14
N ALA A 77 -0.44 -1.58 2.38
CA ALA A 77 -1.89 -1.67 2.56
C ALA A 77 -2.60 -1.20 1.29
N LEU A 78 -3.42 -2.06 0.72
CA LEU A 78 -4.13 -1.82 -0.54
C LEU A 78 -5.63 -1.96 -0.35
N GLY A 79 -6.36 -1.04 -0.93
CA GLY A 79 -7.81 -1.05 -0.88
C GLY A 79 -8.41 0.14 -1.60
N VAL A 80 -9.70 0.28 -1.49
CA VAL A 80 -10.40 1.41 -2.07
C VAL A 80 -11.62 1.78 -1.24
N VAL A 81 -11.84 3.07 -1.06
CA VAL A 81 -13.06 3.63 -0.51
C VAL A 81 -13.65 4.55 -1.56
N ILE A 82 -14.87 4.24 -2.01
CA ILE A 82 -15.58 5.05 -2.99
C ILE A 82 -16.70 5.78 -2.27
N ARG A 83 -16.85 7.08 -2.55
CA ARG A 83 -17.88 7.92 -1.94
C ARG A 83 -19.27 7.36 -2.18
N GLY A 84 -20.01 7.17 -1.10
CA GLY A 84 -21.44 6.81 -1.14
C GLY A 84 -22.34 8.01 -0.91
N GLY A 85 -23.61 7.73 -0.60
CA GLY A 85 -24.65 8.75 -0.39
C GLY A 85 -24.67 9.39 1.00
N THR A 86 -23.78 9.03 1.89
CA THR A 86 -23.73 9.51 3.28
C THR A 86 -22.35 9.99 3.67
N PRO A 87 -22.20 10.73 4.79
CA PRO A 87 -20.90 11.17 5.31
C PRO A 87 -19.95 10.04 5.72
N HIS A 88 -20.37 8.79 5.69
CA HIS A 88 -19.56 7.62 6.09
C HIS A 88 -18.20 7.55 5.37
N PHE A 89 -18.16 7.99 4.14
CA PHE A 89 -16.91 8.07 3.35
C PHE A 89 -15.79 8.82 4.07
N GLU A 90 -16.08 10.03 4.58
CA GLU A 90 -15.08 10.86 5.27
C GLU A 90 -14.58 10.17 6.54
N TYR A 91 -15.48 9.56 7.32
CA TYR A 91 -15.10 8.87 8.55
C TYR A 91 -14.25 7.63 8.30
N VAL A 92 -14.58 6.86 7.28
CA VAL A 92 -13.79 5.69 6.89
C VAL A 92 -12.41 6.10 6.39
N CYS A 93 -12.32 7.11 5.53
CA CYS A 93 -11.04 7.61 5.04
C CYS A 93 -10.14 8.11 6.17
N ASP A 94 -10.70 8.89 7.10
CA ASP A 94 -9.96 9.40 8.26
C ASP A 94 -9.47 8.26 9.16
N ALA A 95 -10.34 7.30 9.47
CA ALA A 95 -10.02 6.19 10.36
C ALA A 95 -8.88 5.32 9.81
N LEU A 96 -8.97 4.91 8.55
CA LEU A 96 -7.92 4.08 7.95
C LEU A 96 -6.63 4.82 7.75
N THR A 97 -6.67 6.09 7.34
CA THR A 97 -5.48 6.90 7.10
C THR A 97 -4.73 7.17 8.41
N ALA A 98 -5.44 7.59 9.45
CA ALA A 98 -4.86 7.78 10.78
C ALA A 98 -4.34 6.46 11.36
N GLY A 99 -5.08 5.37 11.17
CA GLY A 99 -4.70 4.04 11.64
C GLY A 99 -3.41 3.53 11.00
N LEU A 100 -3.29 3.61 9.69
CA LEU A 100 -2.09 3.17 8.97
C LEU A 100 -0.86 4.02 9.34
N LEU A 101 -1.02 5.34 9.47
CA LEU A 101 0.05 6.22 9.90
C LEU A 101 0.52 5.87 11.31
N ARG A 102 -0.42 5.67 12.23
CA ARG A 102 -0.10 5.30 13.61
C ARG A 102 0.65 3.98 13.68
N VAL A 103 0.21 2.97 12.95
CA VAL A 103 0.89 1.66 12.89
C VAL A 103 2.34 1.82 12.45
N SER A 104 2.57 2.60 11.39
CA SER A 104 3.91 2.82 10.86
C SER A 104 4.82 3.50 11.89
N LEU A 105 4.35 4.56 12.52
CA LEU A 105 5.14 5.30 13.51
C LEU A 105 5.39 4.49 14.78
N ASP A 106 4.36 3.84 15.33
CA ASP A 106 4.46 3.06 16.57
C ASP A 106 5.39 1.85 16.39
N ALA A 107 5.33 1.19 15.24
CA ALA A 107 6.16 0.03 14.96
C ALA A 107 7.57 0.37 14.44
N GLY A 108 7.77 1.57 13.92
CA GLY A 108 9.01 1.93 13.21
C GLY A 108 9.22 1.11 11.94
N VAL A 109 8.14 0.69 11.30
CA VAL A 109 8.12 -0.09 10.06
C VAL A 109 7.28 0.67 9.04
N PRO A 110 7.78 0.88 7.82
CA PRO A 110 7.01 1.59 6.81
C PRO A 110 5.74 0.84 6.44
N VAL A 111 4.63 1.57 6.38
CA VAL A 111 3.36 1.08 5.87
C VAL A 111 3.01 1.92 4.63
N GLY A 112 3.21 1.35 3.46
CA GLY A 112 2.84 1.97 2.20
C GLY A 112 1.32 2.07 2.07
N ASN A 113 0.80 3.29 1.92
CA ASN A 113 -0.63 3.53 1.79
C ASN A 113 -1.02 3.52 0.31
N GLY A 114 -1.49 2.37 -0.15
CA GLY A 114 -2.09 2.18 -1.47
C GLY A 114 -3.61 2.09 -1.42
N VAL A 115 -4.23 2.69 -0.43
CA VAL A 115 -5.69 2.75 -0.32
C VAL A 115 -6.20 3.95 -1.12
N LEU A 116 -6.97 3.67 -2.16
CA LEU A 116 -7.62 4.70 -2.96
C LEU A 116 -8.82 5.28 -2.22
N THR A 117 -8.95 6.60 -2.24
CA THR A 117 -10.10 7.33 -1.70
C THR A 117 -10.66 8.19 -2.82
N THR A 118 -11.70 7.71 -3.48
CA THR A 118 -12.21 8.32 -4.70
C THR A 118 -13.68 8.66 -4.62
N ASN A 119 -14.12 9.61 -5.42
CA ASN A 119 -15.52 9.99 -5.49
C ASN A 119 -16.33 9.02 -6.35
N THR A 120 -15.68 8.38 -7.34
CA THR A 120 -16.32 7.47 -8.28
C THR A 120 -15.49 6.21 -8.49
N GLU A 121 -16.13 5.17 -8.99
CA GLU A 121 -15.44 3.94 -9.40
C GLU A 121 -14.48 4.19 -10.58
N ALA A 122 -14.87 5.07 -11.51
CA ALA A 122 -14.01 5.43 -12.65
C ALA A 122 -12.68 6.05 -12.20
N GLU A 123 -12.70 6.91 -11.18
CA GLU A 123 -11.49 7.45 -10.58
C GLU A 123 -10.61 6.36 -9.95
N ALA A 124 -11.23 5.36 -9.33
CA ALA A 124 -10.49 4.23 -8.74
C ALA A 124 -9.84 3.37 -9.81
N LEU A 125 -10.58 3.02 -10.86
CA LEU A 125 -10.05 2.24 -12.00
C LEU A 125 -8.88 2.96 -12.68
N ASP A 126 -8.95 4.28 -12.83
CA ASP A 126 -7.89 5.09 -13.45
C ASP A 126 -6.58 5.13 -12.63
N ARG A 127 -6.61 4.68 -11.37
CA ARG A 127 -5.46 4.67 -10.44
C ARG A 127 -4.98 3.28 -10.04
N ALA A 128 -5.60 2.25 -10.58
CA ALA A 128 -5.40 0.88 -10.16
C ALA A 128 -4.29 0.12 -10.93
N GLY A 129 -3.66 0.73 -11.92
CA GLY A 129 -2.62 0.07 -12.71
C GLY A 129 -3.15 -0.93 -13.74
N LEU A 130 -4.41 -0.76 -14.16
CA LEU A 130 -4.99 -1.48 -15.29
C LEU A 130 -4.41 -0.95 -16.61
N PRO A 131 -4.55 -1.68 -17.74
CA PRO A 131 -3.97 -1.24 -19.02
C PRO A 131 -4.34 0.19 -19.44
N ASP A 132 -5.56 0.64 -19.11
CA ASP A 132 -6.04 1.98 -19.43
C ASP A 132 -5.92 2.99 -18.27
N SER A 133 -5.35 2.58 -17.13
CA SER A 133 -5.19 3.46 -15.97
C SER A 133 -4.09 4.50 -16.20
N ALA A 134 -4.31 5.73 -15.77
CA ALA A 134 -3.30 6.79 -15.79
C ALA A 134 -2.20 6.57 -14.74
N GLU A 135 -2.51 5.89 -13.65
CA GLU A 135 -1.58 5.63 -12.54
C GLU A 135 -1.67 4.19 -12.04
N ASP A 136 -0.60 3.74 -11.39
CA ASP A 136 -0.55 2.47 -10.63
C ASP A 136 -0.21 2.76 -9.17
N LYS A 137 -1.23 2.90 -8.33
CA LYS A 137 -1.04 3.19 -6.91
C LYS A 137 -0.54 1.99 -6.11
N GLY A 138 -0.74 0.77 -6.62
CA GLY A 138 -0.14 -0.43 -6.04
C GLY A 138 1.38 -0.43 -6.18
N GLU A 139 1.88 -0.15 -7.37
CA GLU A 139 3.30 0.04 -7.65
C GLU A 139 3.89 1.15 -6.79
N GLN A 140 3.25 2.32 -6.77
CA GLN A 140 3.74 3.49 -6.03
C GLN A 140 3.83 3.22 -4.52
N ALA A 141 2.83 2.57 -3.94
CA ALA A 141 2.83 2.23 -2.51
C ALA A 141 3.91 1.22 -2.16
N ALA A 142 4.11 0.20 -2.99
CA ALA A 142 5.16 -0.80 -2.80
C ALA A 142 6.56 -0.20 -2.93
N SER A 143 6.78 0.62 -3.94
CA SER A 143 8.06 1.34 -4.12
C SER A 143 8.39 2.22 -2.92
N ALA A 144 7.43 2.99 -2.45
CA ALA A 144 7.62 3.87 -1.29
C ALA A 144 7.92 3.10 -0.01
N ALA A 145 7.21 2.00 0.23
CA ALA A 145 7.42 1.17 1.42
C ALA A 145 8.82 0.51 1.42
N LEU A 146 9.22 -0.06 0.29
CA LEU A 146 10.53 -0.71 0.15
C LEU A 146 11.68 0.31 0.24
N ASP A 147 11.57 1.45 -0.41
CA ASP A 147 12.56 2.53 -0.34
C ASP A 147 12.73 3.04 1.09
N THR A 148 11.62 3.23 1.79
CA THR A 148 11.65 3.65 3.20
C THR A 148 12.30 2.58 4.08
N ALA A 149 12.00 1.30 3.87
CA ALA A 149 12.64 0.21 4.60
C ALA A 149 14.16 0.17 4.37
N LEU A 150 14.60 0.38 3.14
CA LEU A 150 16.03 0.49 2.81
C LEU A 150 16.69 1.68 3.53
N THR A 151 16.02 2.81 3.55
CA THR A 151 16.47 4.01 4.27
C THR A 151 16.62 3.74 5.77
N LEU A 152 15.59 3.14 6.40
CA LEU A 152 15.63 2.80 7.82
C LEU A 152 16.76 1.80 8.13
N ARG A 153 16.94 0.79 7.29
CA ARG A 153 18.02 -0.18 7.42
C ARG A 153 19.39 0.51 7.40
N ARG A 154 19.59 1.43 6.47
CA ARG A 154 20.85 2.22 6.38
C ARG A 154 21.06 3.08 7.65
N LEU A 155 20.03 3.76 8.12
CA LEU A 155 20.11 4.60 9.32
C LEU A 155 20.41 3.78 10.58
N ARG A 156 19.86 2.58 10.68
CA ARG A 156 20.05 1.69 11.83
C ARG A 156 21.39 0.94 11.81
N SER A 157 22.05 0.91 10.68
CA SER A 157 23.37 0.29 10.51
C SER A 157 24.53 1.27 10.71
N ALA A 158 24.22 2.55 10.83
CA ALA A 158 25.23 3.61 10.96
C ALA A 158 25.79 3.72 12.39
#